data_35844090346b83256571831c56a0825b
#
_entry.id   35844090346b83256571831c56a0825b
#
_cell.length_a   1.000
_cell.length_b   1.000
_cell.length_c   1.000
_cell.angle_alpha   90.00
_cell.angle_beta   90.00
_cell.angle_gamma   90.00
#
_symmetry.space_group_name_H-M   'P 1'
#
loop_
_entity.id
_entity.type
_entity.pdbx_description
1 polymer ?
#
loop_
_entity_poly.entity_id
_entity_poly.type
_entity_poly.pdbx_seq_one_letter_code
_entity_poly.pdbx_strand_id
1 'polypeptide(L)'
;MNIKKIYPAEWRKMHPDGMRADSDQYFAGIANSVAQILAHSGIDDAFPDGEALRDAAMRLTGYFEDICTGMGLWKTVVATCQMRYGKPLPFHSTTEYYPGEPNLQDVQLLLWDIIQSTEPDRFINPENPGIAFAAGDIYGIFDREYDDAPDTPELVEYLHDPVMQNDFWQMRKRLEWIFMNSYIYLRGFFDFNDFLEEISDSQYAEQQAYINYLEHLFSDRHNLAMLTPPEWLAALSGQRIDIDTSLFANRCYRIFKNEAETVRVRDLANDNEISVEKYSFEEHWINNLSLTGDGKDVFMGLVRYNDKYFQCGSLVEIPTGGLDGILEQVRQRDYLKSLMPSNEEAFYEASEGKPIVFLKGMNQLMEFYDKKMHVPLTGDYLKQMRDTVREQTDEGMMALMATHDQGILIITGYIPAIRHKNNPFYDPEYASSQGQGLLMDPMAVDYSAVCTMIDQGMLSDLALNSLKGHEYGHKLLQDNIQYIADYMFAQHR
;
A
#
# COMPACT_ATOMS: atom_id res chain seq x y z
N MET A 1 14.00 -28.27 -5.87
CA MET A 1 13.57 -27.82 -4.51
C MET A 1 12.73 -28.92 -3.83
N ASN A 2 12.87 -29.18 -2.52
CA ASN A 2 12.04 -30.20 -1.82
C ASN A 2 10.79 -29.52 -1.25
N ILE A 3 9.64 -29.77 -1.86
CA ILE A 3 8.38 -29.12 -1.50
C ILE A 3 7.62 -30.00 -0.52
N LYS A 4 7.33 -29.47 0.66
CA LYS A 4 6.44 -30.14 1.63
C LYS A 4 5.01 -30.10 1.12
N LYS A 5 4.27 -31.19 1.35
CA LYS A 5 2.85 -31.28 0.96
C LYS A 5 1.99 -30.24 1.72
N ILE A 6 1.09 -29.59 1.01
CA ILE A 6 0.05 -28.72 1.58
C ILE A 6 -1.12 -29.58 2.07
N TYR A 7 -1.46 -29.44 3.34
CA TYR A 7 -2.56 -30.15 3.99
C TYR A 7 -3.78 -29.24 4.17
N PRO A 8 -4.99 -29.77 4.31
CA PRO A 8 -6.20 -28.97 4.54
C PRO A 8 -6.10 -28.00 5.73
N ALA A 9 -5.32 -28.35 6.76
CA ALA A 9 -5.11 -27.49 7.91
C ALA A 9 -4.26 -26.24 7.58
N GLU A 10 -3.38 -26.34 6.57
CA GLU A 10 -2.61 -25.20 6.07
C GLU A 10 -3.44 -24.37 5.09
N TRP A 11 -4.23 -25.03 4.23
CA TRP A 11 -5.16 -24.35 3.34
C TRP A 11 -6.10 -23.41 4.11
N ARG A 12 -6.66 -23.86 5.23
CA ARG A 12 -7.55 -23.06 6.09
C ARG A 12 -6.96 -21.79 6.64
N LYS A 13 -5.62 -21.62 6.62
CA LYS A 13 -5.00 -20.34 6.99
C LYS A 13 -5.36 -19.22 6.02
N MET A 14 -5.74 -19.55 4.79
CA MET A 14 -6.22 -18.60 3.79
C MET A 14 -7.68 -18.17 4.05
N HIS A 15 -8.43 -18.89 4.88
CA HIS A 15 -9.80 -18.58 5.20
C HIS A 15 -9.94 -17.70 6.45
N PRO A 16 -11.01 -16.90 6.56
CA PRO A 16 -11.28 -16.07 7.74
C PRO A 16 -11.30 -16.89 9.03
N ASP A 17 -10.56 -16.44 10.04
CA ASP A 17 -10.46 -17.09 11.36
C ASP A 17 -10.13 -18.61 11.29
N GLY A 18 -9.50 -19.08 10.20
CA GLY A 18 -9.22 -20.49 9.95
C GLY A 18 -10.49 -21.34 9.73
N MET A 19 -11.53 -20.72 9.18
CA MET A 19 -12.82 -21.35 8.85
C MET A 19 -12.62 -22.68 8.14
N ARG A 20 -13.37 -23.67 8.55
CA ARG A 20 -13.35 -25.00 7.96
C ARG A 20 -14.47 -25.14 6.95
N ALA A 21 -14.13 -25.63 5.74
CA ALA A 21 -15.07 -25.94 4.68
C ALA A 21 -14.91 -27.39 4.21
N ASP A 22 -15.97 -27.96 3.64
CA ASP A 22 -15.93 -29.30 3.07
C ASP A 22 -15.03 -29.34 1.81
N SER A 23 -14.83 -28.23 1.13
CA SER A 23 -13.94 -28.02 -0.02
C SER A 23 -12.43 -28.03 0.32
N ASP A 24 -12.03 -27.89 1.60
CA ASP A 24 -10.61 -27.75 2.03
C ASP A 24 -9.68 -28.85 1.44
N GLN A 25 -10.17 -30.10 1.41
CA GLN A 25 -9.37 -31.23 0.92
C GLN A 25 -9.13 -31.13 -0.59
N TYR A 26 -10.13 -30.66 -1.33
CA TYR A 26 -10.06 -30.49 -2.79
C TYR A 26 -9.06 -29.39 -3.14
N PHE A 27 -9.23 -28.19 -2.61
CA PHE A 27 -8.35 -27.06 -2.92
C PHE A 27 -6.91 -27.26 -2.42
N ALA A 28 -6.70 -27.91 -1.27
CA ALA A 28 -5.35 -28.33 -0.86
C ALA A 28 -4.73 -29.32 -1.87
N GLY A 29 -5.53 -30.16 -2.53
CA GLY A 29 -5.12 -31.04 -3.62
C GLY A 29 -4.67 -30.26 -4.86
N ILE A 30 -5.45 -29.29 -5.28
CA ILE A 30 -5.12 -28.38 -6.39
C ILE A 30 -3.84 -27.60 -6.10
N ALA A 31 -3.72 -27.01 -4.89
CA ALA A 31 -2.52 -26.27 -4.49
C ALA A 31 -1.24 -27.13 -4.55
N ASN A 32 -1.33 -28.42 -4.20
CA ASN A 32 -0.18 -29.33 -4.38
C ASN A 32 0.17 -29.54 -5.84
N SER A 33 -0.82 -29.61 -6.75
CA SER A 33 -0.58 -29.75 -8.18
C SER A 33 0.05 -28.48 -8.77
N VAL A 34 -0.41 -27.29 -8.36
CA VAL A 34 0.17 -26.01 -8.73
C VAL A 34 1.61 -25.89 -8.23
N ALA A 35 1.89 -26.30 -6.97
CA ALA A 35 3.24 -26.29 -6.41
C ALA A 35 4.21 -27.18 -7.21
N GLN A 36 3.76 -28.32 -7.74
CA GLN A 36 4.57 -29.16 -8.61
C GLN A 36 4.88 -28.48 -9.95
N ILE A 37 3.91 -27.76 -10.55
CA ILE A 37 4.17 -26.99 -11.76
C ILE A 37 5.23 -25.91 -11.49
N LEU A 38 5.04 -25.08 -10.47
CA LEU A 38 5.98 -24.00 -10.13
C LEU A 38 7.41 -24.53 -9.93
N ALA A 39 7.56 -25.71 -9.31
CA ALA A 39 8.87 -26.32 -9.06
C ALA A 39 9.57 -26.85 -10.33
N HIS A 40 8.85 -27.05 -11.43
CA HIS A 40 9.40 -27.66 -12.64
C HIS A 40 9.29 -26.76 -13.89
N SER A 41 8.71 -25.58 -13.75
CA SER A 41 8.48 -24.64 -14.86
C SER A 41 9.69 -23.75 -15.21
N GLY A 42 10.81 -23.87 -14.47
CA GLY A 42 12.00 -23.05 -14.70
C GLY A 42 11.90 -21.62 -14.15
N ILE A 43 10.93 -21.37 -13.28
CA ILE A 43 10.80 -20.13 -12.48
C ILE A 43 11.00 -20.39 -10.98
N ASP A 44 11.43 -21.58 -10.61
CA ASP A 44 11.67 -21.96 -9.22
C ASP A 44 12.75 -21.12 -8.54
N ASP A 45 13.69 -20.57 -9.31
CA ASP A 45 14.70 -19.63 -8.82
C ASP A 45 14.12 -18.25 -8.42
N ALA A 46 12.89 -17.93 -8.84
CA ALA A 46 12.20 -16.72 -8.40
C ALA A 46 11.68 -16.81 -6.96
N PHE A 47 11.69 -18.00 -6.36
CA PHE A 47 11.25 -18.21 -4.99
C PHE A 47 12.44 -18.47 -4.09
N PRO A 48 12.60 -17.74 -2.97
CA PRO A 48 13.76 -17.88 -2.08
C PRO A 48 13.87 -19.28 -1.47
N ASP A 49 12.73 -19.93 -1.23
CA ASP A 49 12.69 -21.28 -0.66
C ASP A 49 11.40 -22.03 -1.04
N GLY A 50 11.27 -23.27 -0.53
CA GLY A 50 10.10 -24.11 -0.78
C GLY A 50 8.84 -23.68 -0.02
N GLU A 51 8.95 -22.80 0.98
CA GLU A 51 7.80 -22.23 1.68
C GLU A 51 7.17 -21.11 0.85
N ALA A 52 7.98 -20.20 0.32
CA ALA A 52 7.53 -19.15 -0.59
C ALA A 52 6.87 -19.74 -1.85
N LEU A 53 7.42 -20.81 -2.40
CA LEU A 53 6.80 -21.51 -3.54
C LEU A 53 5.44 -22.12 -3.18
N ARG A 54 5.31 -22.73 -1.99
CA ARG A 54 4.03 -23.28 -1.51
C ARG A 54 3.01 -22.17 -1.28
N ASP A 55 3.45 -21.04 -0.76
CA ASP A 55 2.60 -19.87 -0.56
C ASP A 55 2.07 -19.34 -1.91
N ALA A 56 2.95 -19.23 -2.90
CA ALA A 56 2.55 -18.88 -4.26
C ALA A 56 1.51 -19.84 -4.83
N ALA A 57 1.68 -21.15 -4.61
CA ALA A 57 0.73 -22.15 -5.04
C ALA A 57 -0.63 -22.04 -4.31
N MET A 58 -0.63 -21.72 -3.01
CA MET A 58 -1.85 -21.46 -2.27
C MET A 58 -2.55 -20.19 -2.75
N ARG A 59 -1.83 -19.12 -3.03
CA ARG A 59 -2.39 -17.86 -3.54
C ARG A 59 -3.04 -18.06 -4.93
N LEU A 60 -2.37 -18.73 -5.85
CA LEU A 60 -2.92 -19.06 -7.17
C LEU A 60 -4.16 -19.94 -7.07
N THR A 61 -4.16 -20.91 -6.15
CA THR A 61 -5.33 -21.76 -5.91
C THR A 61 -6.46 -20.98 -5.21
N GLY A 62 -6.15 -20.01 -4.36
CA GLY A 62 -7.13 -19.10 -3.74
C GLY A 62 -7.88 -18.26 -4.78
N TYR A 63 -7.20 -17.83 -5.86
CA TYR A 63 -7.86 -17.24 -7.02
C TYR A 63 -8.85 -18.23 -7.64
N PHE A 64 -8.45 -19.50 -7.84
CA PHE A 64 -9.33 -20.51 -8.40
C PHE A 64 -10.54 -20.78 -7.50
N GLU A 65 -10.36 -20.88 -6.19
CA GLU A 65 -11.46 -20.99 -5.23
C GLU A 65 -12.40 -19.78 -5.28
N ASP A 66 -11.88 -18.56 -5.39
CA ASP A 66 -12.67 -17.33 -5.54
C ASP A 66 -13.56 -17.39 -6.80
N ILE A 67 -13.00 -17.81 -7.94
CA ILE A 67 -13.77 -17.94 -9.18
C ILE A 67 -14.86 -18.99 -9.08
N CYS A 68 -14.57 -20.17 -8.50
CA CYS A 68 -15.55 -21.25 -8.32
C CYS A 68 -16.65 -20.87 -7.34
N THR A 69 -16.29 -20.19 -6.25
CA THR A 69 -17.18 -19.82 -5.15
C THR A 69 -17.94 -18.53 -5.40
N GLY A 70 -17.36 -17.62 -6.21
CA GLY A 70 -17.93 -16.29 -6.46
C GLY A 70 -17.78 -15.33 -5.28
N MET A 71 -16.70 -15.43 -4.50
CA MET A 71 -16.39 -14.47 -3.42
C MET A 71 -16.30 -13.05 -3.91
N GLY A 72 -15.72 -12.86 -5.11
CA GLY A 72 -15.67 -11.58 -5.80
C GLY A 72 -14.39 -10.77 -5.60
N LEU A 73 -13.34 -11.33 -5.02
CA LEU A 73 -12.04 -10.66 -4.89
C LEU A 73 -11.47 -10.35 -6.29
N TRP A 74 -11.36 -11.36 -7.16
CA TRP A 74 -10.85 -11.13 -8.51
C TRP A 74 -11.76 -10.26 -9.36
N LYS A 75 -13.06 -10.43 -9.23
CA LYS A 75 -14.05 -9.55 -9.88
C LYS A 75 -13.84 -8.09 -9.47
N THR A 76 -13.46 -7.84 -8.22
CA THR A 76 -13.14 -6.50 -7.72
C THR A 76 -11.85 -5.97 -8.35
N VAL A 77 -10.80 -6.81 -8.52
CA VAL A 77 -9.59 -6.43 -9.28
C VAL A 77 -9.96 -5.94 -10.67
N VAL A 78 -10.67 -6.77 -11.42
CA VAL A 78 -11.08 -6.48 -12.80
C VAL A 78 -11.91 -5.21 -12.90
N ALA A 79 -12.92 -5.05 -12.04
CA ALA A 79 -13.77 -3.86 -12.03
C ALA A 79 -12.99 -2.58 -11.69
N THR A 80 -12.07 -2.67 -10.74
CA THR A 80 -11.24 -1.53 -10.34
C THR A 80 -10.23 -1.16 -11.44
N CYS A 81 -9.59 -2.15 -12.06
CA CYS A 81 -8.70 -1.90 -13.20
C CYS A 81 -9.46 -1.27 -14.37
N GLN A 82 -10.66 -1.75 -14.68
CA GLN A 82 -11.50 -1.17 -15.72
C GLN A 82 -11.87 0.29 -15.41
N MET A 83 -12.19 0.59 -14.16
CA MET A 83 -12.55 1.94 -13.73
C MET A 83 -11.35 2.91 -13.74
N ARG A 84 -10.19 2.46 -13.25
CA ARG A 84 -9.00 3.31 -13.08
C ARG A 84 -8.18 3.45 -14.37
N TYR A 85 -8.01 2.36 -15.10
CA TYR A 85 -7.07 2.27 -16.24
C TYR A 85 -7.76 2.05 -17.58
N GLY A 86 -9.10 1.96 -17.60
CA GLY A 86 -9.89 1.79 -18.82
C GLY A 86 -9.82 0.39 -19.46
N LYS A 87 -9.27 -0.61 -18.74
CA LYS A 87 -9.13 -1.99 -19.19
C LYS A 87 -9.26 -2.97 -18.04
N PRO A 88 -9.79 -4.19 -18.28
CA PRO A 88 -10.02 -5.19 -17.23
C PRO A 88 -8.74 -5.65 -16.54
N LEU A 89 -7.66 -5.82 -17.30
CA LEU A 89 -6.36 -6.27 -16.81
C LEU A 89 -5.22 -5.42 -17.36
N PRO A 90 -4.25 -5.02 -16.53
CA PRO A 90 -3.00 -4.42 -17.00
C PRO A 90 -2.18 -5.47 -17.78
N PHE A 91 -1.31 -5.00 -18.68
CA PHE A 91 -0.35 -5.77 -19.48
C PHE A 91 -0.93 -6.77 -20.47
N HIS A 92 -2.14 -7.31 -20.26
CA HIS A 92 -2.69 -8.41 -21.02
C HIS A 92 -3.81 -7.99 -21.97
N SER A 93 -3.92 -8.70 -23.09
CA SER A 93 -5.08 -8.57 -23.97
C SER A 93 -6.28 -9.28 -23.38
N THR A 94 -7.45 -8.64 -23.45
CA THR A 94 -8.72 -9.19 -22.96
C THR A 94 -9.69 -9.55 -24.09
N THR A 95 -9.15 -9.81 -25.31
CA THR A 95 -9.98 -10.15 -26.49
C THR A 95 -10.73 -11.48 -26.31
N GLU A 96 -10.10 -12.42 -25.60
CA GLU A 96 -10.67 -13.74 -25.23
C GLU A 96 -10.71 -13.83 -23.70
N TYR A 97 -11.48 -12.96 -23.07
CA TYR A 97 -11.60 -12.88 -21.64
C TYR A 97 -13.06 -13.08 -21.21
N TYR A 98 -13.30 -14.04 -20.32
CA TYR A 98 -14.63 -14.42 -19.84
C TYR A 98 -14.75 -14.18 -18.33
N PRO A 99 -15.32 -13.03 -17.91
CA PRO A 99 -15.46 -12.73 -16.47
C PRO A 99 -16.26 -13.82 -15.75
N GLY A 100 -15.74 -14.33 -14.65
CA GLY A 100 -16.37 -15.35 -13.82
C GLY A 100 -15.98 -16.77 -14.16
N GLU A 101 -15.09 -16.96 -15.13
CA GLU A 101 -14.42 -18.23 -15.43
C GLU A 101 -12.91 -18.07 -15.23
N PRO A 102 -12.14 -19.15 -15.02
CA PRO A 102 -10.69 -19.06 -14.99
C PRO A 102 -10.15 -18.54 -16.34
N ASN A 103 -9.23 -17.57 -16.31
CA ASN A 103 -8.59 -17.05 -17.51
C ASN A 103 -7.07 -17.14 -17.41
N LEU A 104 -6.43 -17.45 -18.54
CA LEU A 104 -4.96 -17.48 -18.61
C LEU A 104 -4.34 -16.14 -18.20
N GLN A 105 -4.94 -15.03 -18.60
CA GLN A 105 -4.46 -13.68 -18.34
C GLN A 105 -4.52 -13.33 -16.84
N ASP A 106 -5.53 -13.83 -16.13
CA ASP A 106 -5.65 -13.67 -14.68
C ASP A 106 -4.52 -14.39 -13.96
N VAL A 107 -4.27 -15.66 -14.34
CA VAL A 107 -3.18 -16.47 -13.78
C VAL A 107 -1.81 -15.84 -14.07
N GLN A 108 -1.63 -15.30 -15.28
CA GLN A 108 -0.38 -14.60 -15.64
C GLN A 108 -0.16 -13.36 -14.78
N LEU A 109 -1.20 -12.54 -14.61
CA LEU A 109 -1.11 -11.30 -13.81
C LEU A 109 -0.86 -11.62 -12.34
N LEU A 110 -1.59 -12.58 -11.76
CA LEU A 110 -1.40 -12.96 -10.36
C LEU A 110 -0.02 -13.62 -10.13
N LEU A 111 0.43 -14.48 -11.04
CA LEU A 111 1.77 -15.08 -10.94
C LEU A 111 2.87 -14.02 -11.07
N TRP A 112 2.69 -13.04 -11.97
CA TRP A 112 3.59 -11.89 -12.08
C TRP A 112 3.63 -11.10 -10.77
N ASP A 113 2.49 -10.79 -10.17
CA ASP A 113 2.38 -10.09 -8.89
C ASP A 113 3.11 -10.83 -7.77
N ILE A 114 2.91 -12.15 -7.67
CA ILE A 114 3.58 -12.98 -6.68
C ILE A 114 5.11 -12.93 -6.84
N ILE A 115 5.61 -13.03 -8.08
CA ILE A 115 7.06 -12.98 -8.34
C ILE A 115 7.60 -11.56 -8.15
N GLN A 116 6.86 -10.53 -8.60
CA GLN A 116 7.25 -9.13 -8.40
C GLN A 116 7.41 -8.81 -6.91
N SER A 117 6.56 -9.37 -6.04
CA SER A 117 6.64 -9.17 -4.60
C SER A 117 7.88 -9.78 -3.93
N THR A 118 8.56 -10.73 -4.59
CA THR A 118 9.84 -11.29 -4.09
C THR A 118 11.05 -10.43 -4.43
N GLU A 119 10.93 -9.52 -5.39
CA GLU A 119 11.99 -8.61 -5.83
C GLU A 119 11.44 -7.16 -5.89
N PRO A 120 11.14 -6.51 -4.76
CA PRO A 120 10.48 -5.20 -4.73
C PRO A 120 11.30 -4.08 -5.38
N ASP A 121 12.63 -4.15 -5.27
CA ASP A 121 13.55 -3.13 -5.82
C ASP A 121 13.75 -3.23 -7.34
N ARG A 122 13.14 -4.21 -7.99
CA ARG A 122 13.31 -4.47 -9.41
C ARG A 122 11.98 -4.73 -10.09
N PHE A 123 11.69 -4.00 -11.15
CA PHE A 123 10.51 -4.29 -11.97
C PHE A 123 10.75 -5.52 -12.86
N ILE A 124 9.92 -6.53 -12.68
CA ILE A 124 9.92 -7.76 -13.49
C ILE A 124 9.04 -7.54 -14.71
N ASN A 125 9.61 -7.76 -15.90
CA ASN A 125 8.83 -7.62 -17.13
C ASN A 125 7.66 -8.63 -17.13
N PRO A 126 6.39 -8.16 -17.21
CA PRO A 126 5.21 -9.03 -17.23
C PRO A 126 5.16 -10.00 -18.43
N GLU A 127 5.98 -9.73 -19.47
CA GLU A 127 6.15 -10.62 -20.62
C GLU A 127 7.20 -11.70 -20.43
N ASN A 128 7.71 -11.92 -19.21
CA ASN A 128 8.70 -12.97 -18.94
C ASN A 128 8.17 -14.32 -19.44
N PRO A 129 8.89 -15.00 -20.38
CA PRO A 129 8.42 -16.28 -20.95
C PRO A 129 8.23 -17.39 -19.90
N GLY A 130 9.02 -17.39 -18.82
CA GLY A 130 8.87 -18.34 -17.72
C GLY A 130 7.54 -18.18 -17.01
N ILE A 131 7.13 -16.93 -16.74
CA ILE A 131 5.82 -16.62 -16.15
C ILE A 131 4.69 -17.07 -17.07
N ALA A 132 4.79 -16.73 -18.37
CA ALA A 132 3.76 -17.11 -19.34
C ALA A 132 3.62 -18.65 -19.50
N PHE A 133 4.74 -19.37 -19.49
CA PHE A 133 4.75 -20.82 -19.57
C PHE A 133 4.14 -21.47 -18.30
N ALA A 134 4.58 -21.08 -17.13
CA ALA A 134 4.07 -21.61 -15.86
C ALA A 134 2.56 -21.30 -15.69
N ALA A 135 2.16 -20.08 -16.03
CA ALA A 135 0.75 -19.69 -15.98
C ALA A 135 -0.12 -20.51 -16.95
N GLY A 136 0.41 -20.87 -18.14
CA GLY A 136 -0.29 -21.74 -19.09
C GLY A 136 -0.56 -23.14 -18.53
N ASP A 137 0.44 -23.73 -17.87
CA ASP A 137 0.29 -25.06 -17.27
C ASP A 137 -0.67 -25.03 -16.06
N ILE A 138 -0.62 -23.97 -15.23
CA ILE A 138 -1.52 -23.78 -14.09
C ILE A 138 -2.95 -23.55 -14.56
N TYR A 139 -3.15 -22.67 -15.55
CA TYR A 139 -4.44 -22.45 -16.18
C TYR A 139 -5.04 -23.75 -16.73
N GLY A 140 -4.23 -24.62 -17.35
CA GLY A 140 -4.67 -25.92 -17.83
C GLY A 140 -5.18 -26.86 -16.73
N ILE A 141 -4.74 -26.70 -15.46
CA ILE A 141 -5.37 -27.38 -14.31
C ILE A 141 -6.73 -26.75 -14.00
N PHE A 142 -6.78 -25.43 -13.87
CA PHE A 142 -8.00 -24.72 -13.47
C PHE A 142 -9.12 -24.89 -14.49
N ASP A 143 -8.82 -24.77 -15.78
CA ASP A 143 -9.78 -24.97 -16.87
C ASP A 143 -10.39 -26.40 -16.85
N ARG A 144 -9.55 -27.40 -16.61
CA ARG A 144 -10.02 -28.79 -16.54
C ARG A 144 -10.88 -29.08 -15.30
N GLU A 145 -10.57 -28.49 -14.16
CA GLU A 145 -11.19 -28.77 -12.88
C GLU A 145 -12.41 -27.87 -12.59
N TYR A 146 -12.64 -26.81 -13.38
CA TYR A 146 -13.61 -25.77 -13.11
C TYR A 146 -15.04 -26.26 -12.99
N ASP A 147 -15.48 -27.10 -13.92
CA ASP A 147 -16.86 -27.59 -13.96
C ASP A 147 -17.21 -28.54 -12.78
N ASP A 148 -16.20 -29.20 -12.20
CA ASP A 148 -16.36 -30.18 -11.12
C ASP A 148 -15.88 -29.63 -9.75
N ALA A 149 -15.40 -28.40 -9.71
CA ALA A 149 -14.87 -27.79 -8.46
C ALA A 149 -16.01 -27.52 -7.47
N PRO A 150 -15.83 -27.85 -6.18
CA PRO A 150 -16.79 -27.46 -5.16
C PRO A 150 -16.75 -25.96 -4.91
N ASP A 151 -17.88 -25.38 -4.56
CA ASP A 151 -17.98 -24.04 -4.01
C ASP A 151 -17.71 -24.02 -2.49
N THR A 152 -17.44 -22.83 -1.95
CA THR A 152 -17.23 -22.60 -0.51
C THR A 152 -18.17 -21.48 -0.03
N PRO A 153 -19.48 -21.77 0.10
CA PRO A 153 -20.48 -20.74 0.38
C PRO A 153 -20.27 -20.02 1.71
N GLU A 154 -19.58 -20.65 2.67
CA GLU A 154 -19.27 -20.06 3.98
C GLU A 154 -18.41 -18.77 3.84
N LEU A 155 -17.54 -18.72 2.83
CA LEU A 155 -16.72 -17.52 2.55
C LEU A 155 -17.58 -16.36 2.05
N VAL A 156 -18.56 -16.65 1.19
CA VAL A 156 -19.49 -15.63 0.67
C VAL A 156 -20.38 -15.12 1.80
N GLU A 157 -20.92 -16.02 2.63
CA GLU A 157 -21.74 -15.65 3.79
C GLU A 157 -20.97 -14.75 4.76
N TYR A 158 -19.72 -15.11 5.06
CA TYR A 158 -18.85 -14.30 5.93
C TYR A 158 -18.68 -12.87 5.41
N LEU A 159 -18.44 -12.69 4.11
CA LEU A 159 -18.21 -11.37 3.51
C LEU A 159 -19.48 -10.51 3.45
N HIS A 160 -20.64 -11.13 3.30
CA HIS A 160 -21.93 -10.44 3.17
C HIS A 160 -22.73 -10.35 4.49
N ASP A 161 -22.18 -10.80 5.62
CA ASP A 161 -22.85 -10.74 6.92
C ASP A 161 -23.21 -9.29 7.32
N PRO A 162 -24.51 -8.97 7.51
CA PRO A 162 -24.95 -7.61 7.83
C PRO A 162 -24.52 -7.14 9.25
N VAL A 163 -24.12 -8.04 10.14
CA VAL A 163 -23.64 -7.69 11.49
C VAL A 163 -22.40 -6.79 11.42
N MET A 164 -21.60 -6.97 10.39
CA MET A 164 -20.42 -6.15 10.13
C MET A 164 -20.71 -4.64 10.10
N GLN A 165 -21.90 -4.21 9.62
CA GLN A 165 -22.22 -2.79 9.50
C GLN A 165 -22.27 -2.04 10.83
N ASN A 166 -22.56 -2.74 11.93
CA ASN A 166 -22.80 -2.14 13.24
C ASN A 166 -21.75 -2.53 14.30
N ASP A 167 -20.88 -3.47 13.97
CA ASP A 167 -19.85 -3.96 14.89
C ASP A 167 -18.44 -3.66 14.34
N PHE A 168 -17.77 -2.73 14.99
CA PHE A 168 -16.40 -2.31 14.63
C PHE A 168 -15.41 -3.49 14.62
N TRP A 169 -15.51 -4.42 15.59
CA TRP A 169 -14.57 -5.54 15.69
C TRP A 169 -14.81 -6.58 14.59
N GLN A 170 -16.06 -6.80 14.22
CA GLN A 170 -16.38 -7.69 13.10
C GLN A 170 -15.93 -7.09 11.76
N MET A 171 -16.08 -5.78 11.58
CA MET A 171 -15.54 -5.08 10.42
C MET A 171 -14.01 -5.20 10.39
N ARG A 172 -13.32 -4.89 11.49
CA ARG A 172 -11.87 -4.97 11.59
C ARG A 172 -11.33 -6.37 11.29
N LYS A 173 -11.94 -7.44 11.80
CA LYS A 173 -11.55 -8.82 11.49
C LYS A 173 -11.58 -9.14 10.00
N ARG A 174 -12.56 -8.59 9.26
CA ARG A 174 -12.62 -8.75 7.81
C ARG A 174 -11.52 -7.99 7.10
N LEU A 175 -11.20 -6.78 7.57
CA LEU A 175 -10.03 -6.04 7.06
C LEU A 175 -8.73 -6.83 7.30
N GLU A 176 -8.55 -7.38 8.50
CA GLU A 176 -7.38 -8.19 8.84
C GLU A 176 -7.29 -9.43 7.94
N TRP A 177 -8.40 -10.12 7.69
CA TRP A 177 -8.39 -11.25 6.77
C TRP A 177 -8.03 -10.84 5.33
N ILE A 178 -8.63 -9.79 4.79
CA ILE A 178 -8.35 -9.30 3.44
C ILE A 178 -6.86 -8.96 3.32
N PHE A 179 -6.33 -8.23 4.29
CA PHE A 179 -4.97 -7.71 4.27
C PHE A 179 -3.90 -8.78 4.55
N MET A 180 -4.17 -9.75 5.43
CA MET A 180 -3.16 -10.68 5.92
C MET A 180 -3.24 -12.07 5.30
N ASN A 181 -4.45 -12.55 4.99
CA ASN A 181 -4.68 -13.97 4.73
C ASN A 181 -5.34 -14.25 3.38
N SER A 182 -5.99 -13.27 2.74
CA SER A 182 -6.57 -13.50 1.41
C SER A 182 -5.47 -13.72 0.38
N TYR A 183 -5.78 -14.40 -0.72
CA TYR A 183 -4.81 -14.65 -1.79
C TYR A 183 -4.32 -13.35 -2.49
N ILE A 184 -5.03 -12.25 -2.30
CA ILE A 184 -4.65 -10.91 -2.80
C ILE A 184 -3.47 -10.34 -1.99
N TYR A 185 -3.25 -10.81 -0.75
CA TYR A 185 -2.20 -10.31 0.12
C TYR A 185 -0.80 -10.57 -0.46
N LEU A 186 0.03 -9.54 -0.43
CA LEU A 186 1.44 -9.59 -0.81
C LEU A 186 2.29 -9.88 0.43
N ARG A 187 2.68 -11.15 0.63
CA ARG A 187 3.62 -11.50 1.70
C ARG A 187 4.97 -10.81 1.50
N GLY A 188 5.51 -10.34 2.59
CA GLY A 188 6.86 -9.79 2.65
C GLY A 188 6.93 -8.30 2.91
N PHE A 189 5.81 -7.58 2.86
CA PHE A 189 5.83 -6.13 3.09
C PHE A 189 5.56 -5.74 4.54
N PHE A 190 4.81 -6.53 5.31
CA PHE A 190 4.42 -6.19 6.67
C PHE A 190 4.34 -7.43 7.55
N ASP A 191 5.51 -7.97 7.92
CA ASP A 191 5.59 -8.79 9.14
C ASP A 191 5.65 -7.82 10.34
N PHE A 192 4.85 -8.08 11.37
CA PHE A 192 4.92 -7.34 12.64
C PHE A 192 6.35 -7.28 13.21
N ASN A 193 7.16 -8.29 12.95
CA ASN A 193 8.57 -8.32 13.34
C ASN A 193 9.42 -7.25 12.64
N ASP A 194 9.10 -6.88 11.40
CA ASP A 194 9.82 -5.82 10.67
C ASP A 194 9.62 -4.47 11.40
N PHE A 195 8.39 -4.18 11.83
CA PHE A 195 8.11 -2.99 12.64
C PHE A 195 8.80 -3.02 14.01
N LEU A 196 8.93 -4.21 14.61
CA LEU A 196 9.65 -4.35 15.87
C LEU A 196 11.15 -4.11 15.71
N GLU A 197 11.77 -4.56 14.63
CA GLU A 197 13.19 -4.36 14.36
C GLU A 197 13.53 -2.88 14.15
N GLU A 198 12.66 -2.13 13.45
CA GLU A 198 12.83 -0.69 13.23
C GLU A 198 12.79 0.13 14.53
N ILE A 199 12.08 -0.36 15.57
CA ILE A 199 11.79 0.41 16.80
C ILE A 199 12.45 -0.24 18.03
N SER A 200 13.31 -1.23 17.85
CA SER A 200 13.85 -2.10 18.92
C SER A 200 14.48 -1.37 20.11
N ASP A 201 14.96 -0.13 19.95
CA ASP A 201 15.61 0.66 20.98
C ASP A 201 14.63 1.42 21.91
N SER A 202 13.32 1.31 21.67
CA SER A 202 12.29 1.97 22.49
C SER A 202 11.74 1.04 23.57
N GLN A 203 11.53 1.59 24.80
CA GLN A 203 10.83 0.84 25.86
C GLN A 203 9.35 0.55 25.52
N TYR A 204 8.82 1.12 24.45
CA TYR A 204 7.46 0.94 23.94
C TYR A 204 7.44 0.37 22.52
N ALA A 205 8.51 -0.35 22.13
CA ALA A 205 8.67 -0.87 20.78
C ALA A 205 7.48 -1.70 20.29
N GLU A 206 7.00 -2.66 21.11
CA GLU A 206 5.86 -3.50 20.73
C GLU A 206 4.58 -2.69 20.51
N GLN A 207 4.31 -1.70 21.35
CA GLN A 207 3.11 -0.87 21.23
C GLN A 207 3.20 0.03 20.00
N GLN A 208 4.35 0.60 19.72
CA GLN A 208 4.56 1.44 18.56
C GLN A 208 4.48 0.61 17.25
N ALA A 209 5.11 -0.55 17.22
CA ALA A 209 5.04 -1.47 16.10
C ALA A 209 3.59 -1.89 15.82
N TYR A 210 2.81 -2.18 16.87
CA TYR A 210 1.40 -2.54 16.71
C TYR A 210 0.54 -1.37 16.18
N ILE A 211 0.82 -0.14 16.59
CA ILE A 211 0.14 1.04 16.05
C ILE A 211 0.49 1.23 14.59
N ASN A 212 1.77 1.14 14.22
CA ASN A 212 2.22 1.25 12.83
C ASN A 212 1.56 0.16 11.96
N TYR A 213 1.58 -1.09 12.42
CA TYR A 213 0.90 -2.20 11.74
C TYR A 213 -0.59 -1.91 11.47
N LEU A 214 -1.31 -1.37 12.45
CA LEU A 214 -2.73 -1.05 12.26
C LEU A 214 -2.95 0.17 11.36
N GLU A 215 -2.02 1.12 11.32
CA GLU A 215 -2.08 2.23 10.38
C GLU A 215 -2.05 1.70 8.95
N HIS A 216 -1.14 0.78 8.64
CA HIS A 216 -1.08 0.09 7.35
C HIS A 216 -2.35 -0.70 7.05
N LEU A 217 -2.91 -1.42 8.02
CA LEU A 217 -4.17 -2.15 7.86
C LEU A 217 -5.32 -1.26 7.37
N PHE A 218 -5.35 0.00 7.76
CA PHE A 218 -6.45 0.90 7.38
C PHE A 218 -6.19 1.73 6.13
N SER A 219 -4.94 2.06 5.83
CA SER A 219 -4.60 3.10 4.85
C SER A 219 -3.87 2.60 3.62
N ASP A 220 -3.16 1.49 3.71
CA ASP A 220 -2.25 1.09 2.66
C ASP A 220 -2.91 0.38 1.48
N ARG A 221 -2.31 0.55 0.31
CA ARG A 221 -2.79 0.02 -0.97
C ARG A 221 -1.82 -1.03 -1.49
N HIS A 222 -1.85 -2.23 -0.93
CA HIS A 222 -0.84 -3.28 -1.17
C HIS A 222 -1.27 -4.41 -2.07
N ASN A 223 -2.11 -4.16 -3.05
CA ASN A 223 -2.64 -5.25 -3.85
C ASN A 223 -2.81 -4.85 -5.33
N LEU A 224 -3.11 -5.83 -6.14
CA LEU A 224 -3.29 -5.70 -7.59
C LEU A 224 -4.26 -4.59 -8.02
N ALA A 225 -5.25 -4.28 -7.20
CA ALA A 225 -6.25 -3.25 -7.50
C ALA A 225 -5.95 -1.89 -6.86
N MET A 226 -4.87 -1.78 -6.06
CA MET A 226 -4.52 -0.52 -5.36
C MET A 226 -5.66 0.00 -4.48
N LEU A 227 -6.41 -0.89 -3.86
CA LEU A 227 -7.44 -0.57 -2.89
C LEU A 227 -6.90 -0.70 -1.48
N THR A 228 -7.33 0.18 -0.58
CA THR A 228 -7.12 -0.01 0.85
C THR A 228 -8.01 -1.15 1.36
N PRO A 229 -7.68 -1.83 2.46
CA PRO A 229 -8.55 -2.86 3.03
C PRO A 229 -10.00 -2.41 3.25
N PRO A 230 -10.31 -1.19 3.74
CA PRO A 230 -11.68 -0.68 3.79
C PRO A 230 -12.34 -0.55 2.40
N GLU A 231 -11.63 -0.12 1.37
CA GLU A 231 -12.14 -0.05 -0.01
C GLU A 231 -12.43 -1.45 -0.57
N TRP A 232 -11.56 -2.42 -0.28
CA TRP A 232 -11.79 -3.84 -0.60
C TRP A 232 -13.06 -4.36 0.05
N LEU A 233 -13.19 -4.16 1.36
CA LEU A 233 -14.37 -4.62 2.10
C LEU A 233 -15.65 -3.97 1.59
N ALA A 234 -15.61 -2.67 1.26
CA ALA A 234 -16.74 -1.97 0.67
C ALA A 234 -17.14 -2.57 -0.69
N ALA A 235 -16.17 -2.88 -1.55
CA ALA A 235 -16.43 -3.47 -2.87
C ALA A 235 -17.00 -4.90 -2.77
N LEU A 236 -16.44 -5.73 -1.90
CA LEU A 236 -16.86 -7.12 -1.70
C LEU A 236 -18.26 -7.23 -1.07
N SER A 237 -18.51 -6.45 -0.03
CA SER A 237 -19.78 -6.48 0.70
C SER A 237 -20.91 -5.71 0.00
N GLY A 238 -20.59 -4.86 -0.96
CA GLY A 238 -21.53 -3.90 -1.54
C GLY A 238 -22.01 -2.84 -0.56
N GLN A 239 -21.31 -2.65 0.56
CA GLN A 239 -21.68 -1.75 1.66
C GLN A 239 -20.68 -0.61 1.75
N ARG A 240 -21.17 0.60 2.05
CA ARG A 240 -20.25 1.71 2.35
C ARG A 240 -19.61 1.46 3.72
N ILE A 241 -18.29 1.51 3.74
CA ILE A 241 -17.49 1.49 4.97
C ILE A 241 -17.14 2.95 5.29
N ASP A 242 -17.80 3.51 6.31
CA ASP A 242 -17.53 4.88 6.79
C ASP A 242 -16.51 4.82 7.92
N ILE A 243 -15.24 4.93 7.56
CA ILE A 243 -14.10 4.91 8.46
C ILE A 243 -13.25 6.17 8.29
N ASP A 244 -12.77 6.71 9.42
CA ASP A 244 -11.82 7.82 9.46
C ASP A 244 -10.72 7.52 10.49
N THR A 245 -9.50 7.47 10.01
CA THR A 245 -8.30 7.15 10.78
C THR A 245 -7.42 8.37 11.08
N SER A 246 -7.91 9.58 10.83
CA SER A 246 -7.16 10.83 11.02
C SER A 246 -6.64 11.06 12.46
N LEU A 247 -7.27 10.40 13.44
CA LEU A 247 -6.89 10.45 14.85
C LEU A 247 -6.16 9.16 15.32
N PHE A 248 -5.75 8.31 14.41
CA PHE A 248 -5.17 7.03 14.76
C PHE A 248 -3.74 7.13 15.24
N ALA A 249 -2.85 7.74 14.47
CA ALA A 249 -1.42 7.71 14.73
C ALA A 249 -0.94 8.82 15.70
N ASN A 250 -0.05 8.43 16.62
CA ASN A 250 0.80 9.34 17.41
C ASN A 250 0.04 10.46 18.13
N ARG A 251 -1.03 10.12 18.87
CA ARG A 251 -1.82 11.11 19.62
C ARG A 251 -1.85 10.81 21.11
N CYS A 252 -1.88 11.89 21.90
CA CYS A 252 -1.99 11.86 23.34
C CYS A 252 -3.33 12.40 23.78
N TYR A 253 -3.97 11.67 24.67
CA TYR A 253 -5.29 12.03 25.18
C TYR A 253 -5.29 12.05 26.72
N ARG A 254 -6.13 12.90 27.29
CA ARG A 254 -6.50 12.83 28.70
C ARG A 254 -7.84 12.14 28.86
N ILE A 255 -7.86 11.00 29.53
CA ILE A 255 -9.12 10.36 29.95
C ILE A 255 -9.59 11.09 31.21
N PHE A 256 -10.73 11.77 31.13
CA PHE A 256 -11.22 12.60 32.24
C PHE A 256 -12.59 12.18 32.77
N LYS A 257 -13.34 11.32 32.03
CA LYS A 257 -14.66 10.86 32.50
C LYS A 257 -14.97 9.46 31.99
N ASN A 258 -15.47 8.62 32.88
CA ASN A 258 -15.97 7.28 32.57
C ASN A 258 -17.49 7.27 32.74
N GLU A 259 -18.23 7.17 31.63
CA GLU A 259 -19.70 7.17 31.60
C GLU A 259 -20.23 5.71 31.45
N ALA A 260 -21.54 5.53 31.35
CA ALA A 260 -22.13 4.19 31.24
C ALA A 260 -21.63 3.43 29.99
N GLU A 261 -21.76 4.06 28.81
CA GLU A 261 -21.47 3.46 27.51
C GLU A 261 -20.21 4.04 26.84
N THR A 262 -19.70 5.17 27.32
CA THR A 262 -18.58 5.87 26.70
C THR A 262 -17.52 6.29 27.71
N VAL A 263 -16.31 6.46 27.20
CA VAL A 263 -15.20 7.12 27.88
C VAL A 263 -14.95 8.48 27.23
N ARG A 264 -14.96 9.56 28.03
CA ARG A 264 -14.65 10.89 27.50
C ARG A 264 -13.16 11.14 27.58
N VAL A 265 -12.62 11.52 26.42
CA VAL A 265 -11.20 11.86 26.30
C VAL A 265 -11.05 13.25 25.72
N ARG A 266 -9.92 13.91 26.05
CA ARG A 266 -9.52 15.20 25.48
C ARG A 266 -8.20 15.03 24.75
N ASP A 267 -8.17 15.42 23.48
CA ASP A 267 -6.93 15.48 22.69
C ASP A 267 -6.03 16.60 23.27
N LEU A 268 -4.85 16.25 23.73
CA LEU A 268 -3.94 17.20 24.39
C LEU A 268 -3.20 18.12 23.39
N ALA A 269 -3.29 17.87 22.10
CA ALA A 269 -2.72 18.75 21.08
C ALA A 269 -3.61 19.95 20.74
N ASN A 270 -4.94 19.75 20.75
CA ASN A 270 -5.92 20.75 20.27
C ASN A 270 -7.11 20.98 21.20
N ASP A 271 -7.13 20.36 22.39
CA ASP A 271 -8.18 20.44 23.42
C ASP A 271 -9.57 19.92 23.00
N ASN A 272 -9.69 19.22 21.87
CA ASN A 272 -10.95 18.64 21.42
C ASN A 272 -11.41 17.51 22.35
N GLU A 273 -12.69 17.50 22.72
CA GLU A 273 -13.28 16.43 23.51
C GLU A 273 -13.99 15.41 22.61
N ILE A 274 -13.70 14.13 22.86
CA ILE A 274 -14.19 13.00 22.07
C ILE A 274 -14.86 12.00 23.00
N SER A 275 -16.01 11.46 22.59
CA SER A 275 -16.68 10.33 23.25
C SER A 275 -16.28 9.05 22.54
N VAL A 276 -15.65 8.13 23.25
CA VAL A 276 -15.14 6.85 22.73
C VAL A 276 -16.00 5.71 23.27
N GLU A 277 -16.42 4.79 22.42
CA GLU A 277 -17.22 3.61 22.79
C GLU A 277 -16.46 2.78 23.82
N LYS A 278 -17.07 2.58 24.98
CA LYS A 278 -16.42 1.97 26.14
C LYS A 278 -16.00 0.52 25.92
N TYR A 279 -16.78 -0.22 25.15
CA TYR A 279 -16.49 -1.63 24.84
C TYR A 279 -15.28 -1.81 23.91
N SER A 280 -14.72 -0.71 23.35
CA SER A 280 -13.48 -0.78 22.59
C SER A 280 -12.22 -0.83 23.45
N PHE A 281 -12.35 -0.52 24.73
CA PHE A 281 -11.25 -0.64 25.68
C PHE A 281 -11.18 -2.04 26.27
N GLU A 282 -9.99 -2.53 26.55
CA GLU A 282 -9.81 -3.76 27.30
C GLU A 282 -10.39 -3.64 28.72
N GLU A 283 -11.03 -4.72 29.20
CA GLU A 283 -11.77 -4.73 30.46
C GLU A 283 -10.90 -4.31 31.68
N HIS A 284 -9.62 -4.70 31.70
CA HIS A 284 -8.71 -4.34 32.78
C HIS A 284 -8.45 -2.83 32.84
N TRP A 285 -8.43 -2.12 31.69
CA TRP A 285 -8.30 -0.67 31.64
C TRP A 285 -9.54 0.01 32.22
N ILE A 286 -10.73 -0.43 31.83
CA ILE A 286 -12.01 0.11 32.30
C ILE A 286 -12.14 -0.05 33.82
N ASN A 287 -11.79 -1.24 34.35
CA ASN A 287 -11.90 -1.53 35.77
C ASN A 287 -10.86 -0.75 36.62
N ASN A 288 -9.72 -0.41 36.05
CA ASN A 288 -8.66 0.35 36.68
C ASN A 288 -8.71 1.88 36.42
N LEU A 289 -9.68 2.34 35.62
CA LEU A 289 -9.96 3.76 35.43
C LEU A 289 -10.63 4.37 36.69
N SER A 290 -9.97 4.28 37.84
CA SER A 290 -10.29 5.12 38.95
C SER A 290 -9.74 6.53 38.66
N LEU A 291 -10.60 7.37 38.10
CA LEU A 291 -10.28 8.77 37.83
C LEU A 291 -10.20 9.52 39.15
N THR A 292 -8.99 9.59 39.72
CA THR A 292 -8.71 10.44 40.88
C THR A 292 -8.04 11.72 40.39
N GLY A 293 -8.66 12.85 40.63
CA GLY A 293 -8.12 14.16 40.24
C GLY A 293 -8.42 14.54 38.78
N ASP A 294 -7.43 15.10 38.07
CA ASP A 294 -7.59 15.70 36.74
C ASP A 294 -7.65 14.71 35.56
N GLY A 295 -7.71 13.40 35.82
CA GLY A 295 -7.73 12.35 34.81
C GLY A 295 -6.37 11.66 34.58
N LYS A 296 -6.29 10.82 33.53
CA LYS A 296 -5.07 10.11 33.17
C LYS A 296 -4.65 10.46 31.73
N ASP A 297 -3.39 10.75 31.54
CA ASP A 297 -2.79 10.99 30.24
C ASP A 297 -2.36 9.66 29.62
N VAL A 298 -2.79 9.43 28.39
CA VAL A 298 -2.55 8.18 27.66
C VAL A 298 -2.13 8.45 26.22
N PHE A 299 -1.32 7.56 25.70
CA PHE A 299 -1.05 7.46 24.27
C PHE A 299 -1.93 6.33 23.72
N MET A 300 -2.73 6.63 22.70
CA MET A 300 -3.62 5.65 22.06
C MET A 300 -4.03 6.08 20.65
N GLY A 301 -4.45 5.13 19.83
CA GLY A 301 -5.10 5.37 18.54
C GLY A 301 -6.62 5.43 18.68
N LEU A 302 -7.26 6.35 17.96
CA LEU A 302 -8.71 6.42 17.80
C LEU A 302 -9.10 6.26 16.33
N VAL A 303 -10.13 5.48 16.10
CA VAL A 303 -10.74 5.28 14.77
C VAL A 303 -12.20 5.68 14.86
N ARG A 304 -12.68 6.51 13.92
CA ARG A 304 -14.11 6.75 13.77
C ARG A 304 -14.71 5.77 12.78
N TYR A 305 -15.76 5.08 13.19
CA TYR A 305 -16.54 4.17 12.36
C TYR A 305 -18.04 4.39 12.58
N ASN A 306 -18.78 4.67 11.52
CA ASN A 306 -20.22 4.99 11.57
C ASN A 306 -20.54 6.04 12.64
N ASP A 307 -19.90 7.20 12.60
CA ASP A 307 -20.04 8.34 13.53
C ASP A 307 -19.71 8.08 15.01
N LYS A 308 -19.12 6.94 15.33
CA LYS A 308 -18.65 6.57 16.67
C LYS A 308 -17.14 6.43 16.69
N TYR A 309 -16.53 6.78 17.83
CA TYR A 309 -15.08 6.61 18.03
C TYR A 309 -14.78 5.36 18.84
N PHE A 310 -13.75 4.64 18.39
CA PHE A 310 -13.27 3.40 19.00
C PHE A 310 -11.80 3.54 19.35
N GLN A 311 -11.42 3.06 20.52
CA GLN A 311 -10.02 2.84 20.83
C GLN A 311 -9.54 1.66 20.00
N CYS A 312 -8.46 1.85 19.26
CA CYS A 312 -7.89 0.84 18.38
C CYS A 312 -6.37 0.86 18.50
N GLY A 313 -5.77 -0.30 18.63
CA GLY A 313 -4.33 -0.41 18.88
C GLY A 313 -3.96 -0.41 20.36
N SER A 314 -2.72 -0.09 20.65
CA SER A 314 -2.20 -0.06 22.01
C SER A 314 -2.70 1.16 22.77
N LEU A 315 -2.88 0.99 24.09
CA LEU A 315 -3.15 2.06 25.03
C LEU A 315 -2.06 2.05 26.10
N VAL A 316 -1.33 3.16 26.22
CA VAL A 316 -0.21 3.29 27.15
C VAL A 316 -0.39 4.51 28.04
N GLU A 317 -0.28 4.34 29.38
CA GLU A 317 -0.30 5.46 30.33
C GLU A 317 1.03 6.24 30.22
N ILE A 318 0.93 7.54 30.05
CA ILE A 318 2.11 8.41 29.93
C ILE A 318 2.56 8.83 31.33
N PRO A 319 3.83 8.56 31.73
CA PRO A 319 4.37 9.01 32.98
C PRO A 319 4.39 10.55 33.10
N THR A 320 4.22 11.06 34.27
CA THR A 320 4.31 12.52 34.56
C THR A 320 5.66 13.06 34.08
N GLY A 321 5.64 14.04 33.19
CA GLY A 321 6.84 14.66 32.60
C GLY A 321 7.30 14.05 31.25
N GLY A 322 6.67 12.94 30.76
CA GLY A 322 6.96 12.37 29.42
C GLY A 322 6.17 12.99 28.26
N LEU A 323 5.20 13.83 28.57
CA LEU A 323 4.21 14.35 27.65
C LEU A 323 4.75 15.45 26.72
N ASP A 324 5.59 16.35 27.24
CA ASP A 324 5.95 17.60 26.55
C ASP A 324 6.66 17.36 25.22
N GLY A 325 7.57 16.40 25.15
CA GLY A 325 8.27 16.06 23.90
C GLY A 325 7.36 15.47 22.81
N ILE A 326 6.42 14.61 23.23
CA ILE A 326 5.47 13.98 22.29
C ILE A 326 4.47 15.02 21.76
N LEU A 327 3.94 15.87 22.64
CA LEU A 327 3.00 16.94 22.25
C LEU A 327 3.66 17.95 21.32
N GLU A 328 4.93 18.28 21.55
CA GLU A 328 5.66 19.19 20.67
C GLU A 328 5.81 18.59 19.27
N GLN A 329 6.16 17.32 19.15
CA GLN A 329 6.24 16.62 17.86
C GLN A 329 4.88 16.59 17.13
N VAL A 330 3.78 16.29 17.84
CA VAL A 330 2.43 16.29 17.24
C VAL A 330 2.05 17.69 16.76
N ARG A 331 2.27 18.73 17.59
CA ARG A 331 1.99 20.12 17.21
C ARG A 331 2.83 20.58 16.04
N GLN A 332 4.11 20.23 16.03
CA GLN A 332 5.01 20.57 14.92
C GLN A 332 4.57 19.90 13.63
N ARG A 333 4.19 18.61 13.66
CA ARG A 333 3.64 17.89 12.50
C ARG A 333 2.35 18.54 11.97
N ASP A 334 1.40 18.83 12.87
CA ASP A 334 0.13 19.46 12.50
C ASP A 334 0.35 20.89 11.94
N TYR A 335 1.31 21.63 12.51
CA TYR A 335 1.73 22.94 12.00
C TYR A 335 2.34 22.83 10.59
N LEU A 336 3.27 21.91 10.37
CA LEU A 336 3.88 21.70 9.05
C LEU A 336 2.84 21.33 7.99
N LYS A 337 1.90 20.44 8.32
CA LYS A 337 0.78 20.12 7.43
C LYS A 337 -0.06 21.35 7.09
N SER A 338 -0.27 22.28 8.02
CA SER A 338 -1.03 23.51 7.78
C SER A 338 -0.33 24.50 6.85
N LEU A 339 0.99 24.39 6.68
CA LEU A 339 1.77 25.26 5.79
C LEU A 339 1.81 24.80 4.34
N MET A 340 1.46 23.53 4.05
CA MET A 340 1.57 22.96 2.70
C MET A 340 0.82 23.75 1.63
N PRO A 341 -0.45 24.16 1.81
CA PRO A 341 -1.16 24.94 0.81
C PRO A 341 -0.49 26.30 0.49
N SER A 342 0.04 26.99 1.51
CA SER A 342 0.73 28.28 1.31
C SER A 342 2.09 28.11 0.61
N ASN A 343 2.77 27.00 0.84
CA ASN A 343 4.02 26.66 0.15
C ASN A 343 3.78 26.34 -1.32
N GLU A 344 2.69 25.64 -1.65
CA GLU A 344 2.28 25.38 -3.02
C GLU A 344 1.99 26.68 -3.77
N GLU A 345 1.23 27.61 -3.17
CA GLU A 345 0.92 28.91 -3.77
C GLU A 345 2.19 29.73 -3.99
N ALA A 346 3.08 29.80 -3.00
CA ALA A 346 4.37 30.48 -3.11
C ALA A 346 5.28 29.86 -4.19
N PHE A 347 5.25 28.55 -4.36
CA PHE A 347 5.99 27.88 -5.43
C PHE A 347 5.46 28.28 -6.82
N TYR A 348 4.15 28.25 -7.02
CA TYR A 348 3.58 28.64 -8.31
C TYR A 348 3.82 30.12 -8.64
N GLU A 349 3.84 31.01 -7.65
CA GLU A 349 4.24 32.41 -7.84
C GLU A 349 5.71 32.49 -8.24
N ALA A 350 6.62 31.82 -7.50
CA ALA A 350 8.06 31.82 -7.75
C ALA A 350 8.46 31.17 -9.09
N SER A 351 7.71 30.15 -9.51
CA SER A 351 7.92 29.43 -10.77
C SER A 351 7.26 30.09 -11.99
N GLU A 352 6.55 31.21 -11.81
CA GLU A 352 5.75 31.86 -12.86
C GLU A 352 4.64 30.94 -13.41
N GLY A 353 4.00 30.17 -12.52
CA GLY A 353 2.94 29.22 -12.84
C GLY A 353 3.41 27.90 -13.47
N LYS A 354 4.70 27.62 -13.46
CA LYS A 354 5.23 26.36 -13.99
C LYS A 354 5.10 25.25 -12.94
N PRO A 355 4.62 24.05 -13.31
CA PRO A 355 4.46 22.93 -12.37
C PRO A 355 5.80 22.34 -11.94
N ILE A 356 6.86 22.55 -12.72
CA ILE A 356 8.20 22.02 -12.48
C ILE A 356 9.27 23.05 -12.81
N VAL A 357 10.29 23.13 -11.98
CA VAL A 357 11.46 23.99 -12.15
C VAL A 357 12.73 23.14 -12.15
N PHE A 358 13.57 23.27 -13.17
CA PHE A 358 14.85 22.55 -13.30
C PHE A 358 16.00 23.43 -12.83
N LEU A 359 16.87 22.88 -11.99
CA LEU A 359 17.97 23.59 -11.36
C LEU A 359 19.26 22.77 -11.45
N LYS A 360 20.41 23.46 -11.35
CA LYS A 360 21.74 22.82 -11.30
C LYS A 360 22.48 23.29 -10.05
N GLY A 361 22.73 22.36 -9.12
CA GLY A 361 23.52 22.59 -7.92
C GLY A 361 22.82 23.43 -6.84
N MET A 362 23.39 23.36 -5.64
CA MET A 362 22.85 24.03 -4.44
C MET A 362 22.68 25.54 -4.56
N ASN A 363 23.54 26.22 -5.33
CA ASN A 363 23.44 27.68 -5.46
C ASN A 363 22.15 28.12 -6.15
N GLN A 364 21.70 27.40 -7.20
CA GLN A 364 20.44 27.70 -7.87
C GLN A 364 19.24 27.35 -6.98
N LEU A 365 19.34 26.24 -6.21
CA LEU A 365 18.33 25.86 -5.25
C LEU A 365 18.14 26.94 -4.17
N MET A 366 19.24 27.39 -3.55
CA MET A 366 19.19 28.45 -2.55
C MET A 366 18.68 29.78 -3.14
N GLU A 367 19.09 30.11 -4.35
CA GLU A 367 18.59 31.31 -5.02
C GLU A 367 17.10 31.26 -5.29
N PHE A 368 16.57 30.09 -5.66
CA PHE A 368 15.13 29.90 -5.86
C PHE A 368 14.35 30.10 -4.55
N TYR A 369 14.78 29.48 -3.45
CA TYR A 369 14.12 29.63 -2.17
C TYR A 369 14.26 31.06 -1.60
N ASP A 370 15.47 31.62 -1.55
CA ASP A 370 15.70 32.92 -0.92
C ASP A 370 15.14 34.10 -1.73
N LYS A 371 15.38 34.11 -3.05
CA LYS A 371 15.05 35.26 -3.89
C LYS A 371 13.68 35.19 -4.55
N LYS A 372 13.17 33.98 -4.81
CA LYS A 372 11.90 33.82 -5.51
C LYS A 372 10.75 33.44 -4.56
N MET A 373 10.98 32.50 -3.66
CA MET A 373 9.94 32.08 -2.72
C MET A 373 9.90 32.91 -1.44
N HIS A 374 10.96 33.64 -1.13
CA HIS A 374 11.12 34.39 0.13
C HIS A 374 10.97 33.52 1.39
N VAL A 375 11.25 32.23 1.30
CA VAL A 375 11.22 31.27 2.41
C VAL A 375 12.62 31.10 2.95
N PRO A 376 12.92 31.55 4.18
CA PRO A 376 14.24 31.37 4.78
C PRO A 376 14.47 29.89 5.09
N LEU A 377 15.49 29.31 4.48
CA LEU A 377 15.93 27.95 4.82
C LEU A 377 16.68 27.98 6.14
N THR A 378 16.20 27.27 7.15
CA THR A 378 16.89 27.15 8.45
C THR A 378 18.16 26.30 8.34
N GLY A 379 19.13 26.50 9.25
CA GLY A 379 20.44 25.85 9.19
C GLY A 379 20.39 24.31 9.13
N ASP A 380 19.49 23.69 9.88
CA ASP A 380 19.33 22.23 9.91
C ASP A 380 18.70 21.68 8.62
N TYR A 381 17.70 22.36 8.09
CA TYR A 381 17.09 22.03 6.81
C TYR A 381 18.07 22.17 5.65
N LEU A 382 18.87 23.24 5.64
CA LEU A 382 19.96 23.45 4.67
C LEU A 382 21.00 22.32 4.75
N LYS A 383 21.33 21.85 5.93
CA LYS A 383 22.27 20.74 6.12
C LYS A 383 21.70 19.45 5.53
N GLN A 384 20.47 19.12 5.87
CA GLN A 384 19.77 17.94 5.34
C GLN A 384 19.64 17.99 3.82
N MET A 385 19.25 19.13 3.25
CA MET A 385 19.20 19.33 1.80
C MET A 385 20.57 19.16 1.14
N ARG A 386 21.65 19.70 1.72
CA ARG A 386 23.00 19.55 1.20
C ARG A 386 23.44 18.10 1.19
N ASP A 387 23.14 17.36 2.24
CA ASP A 387 23.49 15.96 2.36
C ASP A 387 22.72 15.15 1.30
N THR A 388 21.40 15.32 1.20
CA THR A 388 20.54 14.68 0.20
C THR A 388 20.97 15.00 -1.24
N VAL A 389 21.18 16.28 -1.56
CA VAL A 389 21.59 16.72 -2.91
C VAL A 389 23.02 16.26 -3.23
N ARG A 390 23.90 16.10 -2.24
CA ARG A 390 25.30 15.70 -2.43
C ARG A 390 25.48 14.21 -2.67
N GLU A 391 24.61 13.40 -2.10
CA GLU A 391 24.68 11.93 -2.21
C GLU A 391 23.99 11.37 -3.46
N GLN A 392 22.97 12.06 -4.00
CA GLN A 392 22.08 11.53 -5.04
C GLN A 392 22.24 12.10 -6.43
N THR A 393 23.11 13.08 -6.67
CA THR A 393 23.11 13.78 -7.96
C THR A 393 24.20 13.35 -8.93
N ASP A 394 23.80 12.83 -10.07
CA ASP A 394 24.58 12.92 -11.29
C ASP A 394 24.72 14.42 -11.68
N GLU A 395 25.90 15.00 -11.44
CA GLU A 395 26.26 16.39 -11.79
C GLU A 395 25.44 17.52 -11.11
N GLY A 396 24.67 17.22 -10.05
CA GLY A 396 23.89 18.25 -9.33
C GLY A 396 22.65 18.75 -10.06
N MET A 397 22.11 17.98 -11.01
CA MET A 397 20.81 18.26 -11.65
C MET A 397 19.68 17.94 -10.68
N MET A 398 18.64 18.77 -10.64
CA MET A 398 17.46 18.55 -9.84
C MET A 398 16.23 19.20 -10.44
N ALA A 399 15.06 18.76 -10.02
CA ALA A 399 13.80 19.41 -10.30
C ALA A 399 13.03 19.68 -9.02
N LEU A 400 12.29 20.79 -8.99
CA LEU A 400 11.37 21.13 -7.92
C LEU A 400 9.95 21.04 -8.44
N MET A 401 9.06 20.41 -7.69
CA MET A 401 7.62 20.36 -7.94
C MET A 401 6.85 20.65 -6.65
N ALA A 402 5.76 21.39 -6.75
CA ALA A 402 4.84 21.52 -5.63
C ALA A 402 3.70 20.50 -5.78
N THR A 403 3.36 19.86 -4.69
CA THR A 403 2.22 18.93 -4.58
C THR A 403 1.34 19.35 -3.41
N HIS A 404 0.05 19.08 -3.52
CA HIS A 404 -0.93 19.49 -2.50
C HIS A 404 -0.67 18.80 -1.15
N ASP A 405 -0.27 17.53 -1.20
CA ASP A 405 -0.17 16.67 0.00
C ASP A 405 1.21 16.69 0.65
N GLN A 406 2.27 16.87 -0.13
CA GLN A 406 3.66 16.77 0.35
C GLN A 406 4.41 18.13 0.35
N GLY A 407 3.78 19.19 -0.17
CA GLY A 407 4.41 20.49 -0.30
C GLY A 407 5.40 20.57 -1.47
N ILE A 408 6.63 21.06 -1.25
CA ILE A 408 7.63 21.20 -2.33
C ILE A 408 8.57 20.01 -2.31
N LEU A 409 8.55 19.24 -3.38
CA LEU A 409 9.40 18.08 -3.59
C LEU A 409 10.66 18.46 -4.35
N ILE A 410 11.78 17.85 -3.96
CA ILE A 410 13.06 17.93 -4.65
C ILE A 410 13.35 16.57 -5.28
N ILE A 411 13.32 16.54 -6.61
CA ILE A 411 13.62 15.35 -7.40
C ILE A 411 15.09 15.44 -7.80
N THR A 412 15.86 14.41 -7.49
CA THR A 412 17.31 14.36 -7.78
C THR A 412 17.72 13.24 -8.72
N GLY A 413 16.83 12.25 -8.96
CA GLY A 413 17.05 11.15 -9.87
C GLY A 413 16.40 11.34 -11.24
N TYR A 414 16.98 10.73 -12.26
CA TYR A 414 16.41 10.60 -13.61
C TYR A 414 16.01 11.90 -14.31
N ILE A 415 16.57 13.04 -13.93
CA ILE A 415 16.23 14.36 -14.50
C ILE A 415 16.31 14.40 -16.03
N PRO A 416 17.32 13.76 -16.69
CA PRO A 416 17.39 13.75 -18.15
C PRO A 416 16.21 13.00 -18.82
N ALA A 417 15.47 12.17 -18.08
CA ALA A 417 14.32 11.44 -18.62
C ALA A 417 13.02 12.27 -18.67
N ILE A 418 12.96 13.39 -17.96
CA ILE A 418 11.74 14.21 -17.84
C ILE A 418 11.58 15.07 -19.08
N ARG A 419 10.66 14.72 -19.97
CA ARG A 419 10.35 15.46 -21.19
C ARG A 419 9.58 16.73 -20.90
N HIS A 420 10.27 17.86 -20.83
CA HIS A 420 9.64 19.17 -20.64
C HIS A 420 10.42 20.25 -21.40
N LYS A 421 9.70 21.20 -22.01
CA LYS A 421 10.31 22.29 -22.83
C LYS A 421 11.34 23.15 -22.09
N ASN A 422 11.20 23.24 -20.76
CA ASN A 422 12.10 24.01 -19.91
C ASN A 422 13.16 23.13 -19.23
N ASN A 423 13.24 21.84 -19.54
CA ASN A 423 14.29 20.97 -19.03
C ASN A 423 15.55 21.09 -19.90
N PRO A 424 16.62 21.79 -19.42
CA PRO A 424 17.86 21.94 -20.18
C PRO A 424 18.70 20.66 -20.20
N PHE A 425 18.31 19.65 -19.41
CA PHE A 425 19.04 18.39 -19.24
C PHE A 425 18.38 17.24 -19.99
N TYR A 426 17.23 17.47 -20.63
CA TYR A 426 16.47 16.40 -21.29
C TYR A 426 17.30 15.70 -22.38
N ASP A 427 17.32 14.37 -22.29
CA ASP A 427 17.97 13.47 -23.24
C ASP A 427 17.00 12.33 -23.62
N PRO A 428 16.51 12.29 -24.86
CA PRO A 428 15.56 11.28 -25.31
C PRO A 428 16.14 9.85 -25.34
N GLU A 429 17.45 9.68 -25.52
CA GLU A 429 18.10 8.37 -25.47
C GLU A 429 18.17 7.86 -24.02
N TYR A 430 18.50 8.73 -23.08
CA TYR A 430 18.45 8.41 -21.66
C TYR A 430 17.01 8.10 -21.23
N ALA A 431 16.02 8.90 -21.62
CA ALA A 431 14.62 8.69 -21.30
C ALA A 431 14.14 7.29 -21.73
N SER A 432 14.47 6.89 -22.95
CA SER A 432 14.02 5.62 -23.52
C SER A 432 14.74 4.40 -22.92
N SER A 433 15.98 4.54 -22.47
CA SER A 433 16.81 3.41 -22.01
C SER A 433 16.86 3.26 -20.49
N GLN A 434 16.77 4.35 -19.74
CA GLN A 434 16.98 4.40 -18.29
C GLN A 434 15.85 5.12 -17.54
N GLY A 435 15.02 5.89 -18.25
CA GLY A 435 13.98 6.73 -17.64
C GLY A 435 12.89 5.96 -16.91
N GLN A 436 12.74 4.66 -17.18
CA GLN A 436 11.80 3.80 -16.43
C GLN A 436 12.02 3.85 -14.90
N GLY A 437 13.24 4.16 -14.44
CA GLY A 437 13.52 4.36 -13.03
C GLY A 437 12.63 5.42 -12.35
N LEU A 438 12.13 6.42 -13.09
CA LEU A 438 11.14 7.37 -12.57
C LEU A 438 9.84 6.71 -12.06
N LEU A 439 9.50 5.53 -12.60
CA LEU A 439 8.32 4.76 -12.22
C LEU A 439 8.64 3.63 -11.23
N MET A 440 9.91 3.33 -10.98
CA MET A 440 10.35 2.11 -10.31
C MET A 440 11.26 2.38 -9.10
N ASP A 441 11.62 3.63 -8.87
CA ASP A 441 12.49 4.04 -7.77
C ASP A 441 11.79 5.06 -6.86
N PRO A 442 11.00 4.58 -5.89
CA PRO A 442 10.28 5.45 -4.95
C PRO A 442 11.19 6.30 -4.07
N MET A 443 12.48 5.94 -3.96
CA MET A 443 13.47 6.74 -3.21
C MET A 443 13.97 7.95 -4.00
N ALA A 444 13.89 7.92 -5.33
CA ALA A 444 14.34 9.01 -6.17
C ALA A 444 13.24 10.03 -6.47
N VAL A 445 11.99 9.61 -6.49
CA VAL A 445 10.83 10.45 -6.88
C VAL A 445 9.63 10.11 -6.01
N ASP A 446 8.90 11.11 -5.55
CA ASP A 446 7.64 10.93 -4.83
C ASP A 446 6.49 10.56 -5.80
N TYR A 447 5.55 9.75 -5.32
CA TYR A 447 4.40 9.30 -6.11
C TYR A 447 3.56 10.45 -6.68
N SER A 448 3.30 11.50 -5.90
CA SER A 448 2.47 12.63 -6.36
C SER A 448 3.15 13.41 -7.48
N ALA A 449 4.49 13.49 -7.46
CA ALA A 449 5.28 14.05 -8.55
C ALA A 449 5.19 13.17 -9.81
N VAL A 450 5.29 11.84 -9.66
CA VAL A 450 5.13 10.90 -10.78
C VAL A 450 3.77 11.03 -11.42
N CYS A 451 2.69 11.06 -10.64
CA CYS A 451 1.33 11.27 -11.16
C CYS A 451 1.21 12.58 -11.94
N THR A 452 1.73 13.67 -11.39
CA THR A 452 1.74 14.97 -12.07
C THR A 452 2.51 14.91 -13.40
N MET A 453 3.66 14.22 -13.44
CA MET A 453 4.43 14.04 -14.67
C MET A 453 3.72 13.18 -15.71
N ILE A 454 3.00 12.14 -15.29
CA ILE A 454 2.15 11.31 -16.17
C ILE A 454 1.05 12.15 -16.79
N ASP A 455 0.28 12.87 -15.97
CA ASP A 455 -0.85 13.71 -16.40
C ASP A 455 -0.44 14.79 -17.40
N GLN A 456 0.79 15.31 -17.27
CA GLN A 456 1.33 16.33 -18.16
C GLN A 456 2.11 15.76 -19.37
N GLY A 457 2.14 14.43 -19.51
CA GLY A 457 2.84 13.74 -20.61
C GLY A 457 4.37 13.88 -20.58
N MET A 458 4.94 14.23 -19.44
CA MET A 458 6.38 14.39 -19.27
C MET A 458 7.17 13.09 -19.34
N LEU A 459 6.49 11.94 -19.20
CA LEU A 459 7.07 10.59 -19.21
C LEU A 459 6.76 9.83 -20.51
N SER A 460 6.36 10.54 -21.56
CA SER A 460 5.93 9.96 -22.85
C SER A 460 7.03 9.26 -23.64
N ASP A 461 8.30 9.41 -23.30
CA ASP A 461 9.41 8.77 -24.01
C ASP A 461 10.00 7.56 -23.26
N LEU A 462 9.41 7.20 -22.11
CA LEU A 462 9.84 6.02 -21.36
C LEU A 462 9.43 4.71 -22.06
N ALA A 463 10.27 3.69 -21.97
CA ALA A 463 10.02 2.36 -22.54
C ALA A 463 10.49 1.26 -21.57
N LEU A 464 9.79 0.11 -21.59
CA LEU A 464 10.27 -1.13 -20.99
C LEU A 464 11.23 -1.86 -21.93
N ASN A 465 12.22 -2.55 -21.35
CA ASN A 465 13.00 -3.51 -22.10
C ASN A 465 12.11 -4.69 -22.48
N SER A 466 11.92 -4.92 -23.78
CA SER A 466 11.09 -6.01 -24.31
C SER A 466 11.84 -6.86 -25.32
N LEU A 467 11.66 -8.18 -25.27
CA LEU A 467 12.19 -9.11 -26.27
C LEU A 467 11.57 -8.90 -27.66
N LYS A 468 10.40 -8.23 -27.73
CA LYS A 468 9.70 -7.88 -28.98
C LYS A 468 10.18 -6.54 -29.57
N GLY A 469 11.20 -5.93 -28.98
CA GLY A 469 11.81 -4.70 -29.44
C GLY A 469 11.31 -3.44 -28.75
N HIS A 470 12.03 -2.32 -29.02
CA HIS A 470 11.83 -1.04 -28.33
C HIS A 470 10.43 -0.44 -28.53
N GLU A 471 9.90 -0.42 -29.75
CA GLU A 471 8.55 0.12 -30.02
C GLU A 471 7.45 -0.59 -29.21
N TYR A 472 7.59 -1.91 -29.09
CA TYR A 472 6.66 -2.71 -28.31
C TYR A 472 6.81 -2.42 -26.81
N GLY A 473 8.04 -2.33 -26.29
CA GLY A 473 8.32 -1.99 -24.91
C GLY A 473 7.83 -0.59 -24.54
N HIS A 474 7.99 0.38 -25.45
CA HIS A 474 7.44 1.72 -25.30
C HIS A 474 5.90 1.68 -25.21
N LYS A 475 5.24 1.02 -26.18
CA LYS A 475 3.78 0.88 -26.17
C LYS A 475 3.28 0.20 -24.91
N LEU A 476 3.90 -0.90 -24.48
CA LEU A 476 3.52 -1.66 -23.28
C LEU A 476 3.61 -0.78 -22.03
N LEU A 477 4.67 0.02 -21.90
CA LEU A 477 4.83 0.95 -20.77
C LEU A 477 3.77 2.04 -20.83
N GLN A 478 3.63 2.73 -21.96
CA GLN A 478 2.69 3.86 -22.08
C GLN A 478 1.23 3.44 -21.87
N ASP A 479 0.83 2.27 -22.38
CA ASP A 479 -0.51 1.71 -22.18
C ASP A 479 -0.79 1.30 -20.71
N ASN A 480 0.26 1.22 -19.86
CA ASN A 480 0.16 0.77 -18.46
C ASN A 480 0.84 1.72 -17.47
N ILE A 481 1.25 2.91 -17.90
CA ILE A 481 2.12 3.80 -17.12
C ILE A 481 1.54 4.13 -15.74
N GLN A 482 0.25 4.43 -15.67
CA GLN A 482 -0.41 4.74 -14.39
C GLN A 482 -0.47 3.50 -13.49
N TYR A 483 -0.79 2.33 -14.04
CA TYR A 483 -0.81 1.09 -13.26
C TYR A 483 0.57 0.75 -12.69
N ILE A 484 1.62 0.88 -13.50
CA ILE A 484 3.00 0.62 -13.07
C ILE A 484 3.38 1.60 -11.93
N ALA A 485 3.10 2.89 -12.09
CA ALA A 485 3.35 3.87 -11.04
C ALA A 485 2.58 3.55 -9.76
N ASP A 486 1.28 3.29 -9.87
CA ASP A 486 0.43 2.93 -8.74
C ASP A 486 0.97 1.69 -8.00
N TYR A 487 1.35 0.67 -8.74
CA TYR A 487 1.86 -0.59 -8.21
C TYR A 487 3.20 -0.42 -7.50
N MET A 488 4.18 0.22 -8.15
CA MET A 488 5.54 0.36 -7.62
C MET A 488 5.59 1.31 -6.43
N PHE A 489 4.70 2.29 -6.36
CA PHE A 489 4.64 3.25 -5.25
C PHE A 489 3.65 2.87 -4.15
N ALA A 490 2.90 1.78 -4.29
CA ALA A 490 1.91 1.36 -3.29
C ALA A 490 2.48 1.25 -1.87
N GLN A 491 3.73 0.82 -1.76
CA GLN A 491 4.44 0.57 -0.50
C GLN A 491 5.09 1.81 0.12
N HIS A 492 5.21 2.90 -0.63
CA HIS A 492 5.92 4.12 -0.24
C HIS A 492 4.97 5.33 -0.12
N ARG A 493 3.66 5.08 0.04
CA ARG A 493 2.63 6.11 0.17
C ARG A 493 2.34 6.54 1.59
#